data_225ed2b51cd32ca4fcb578f2eac516c1
#
_entry.id   225ed2b51cd32ca4fcb578f2eac516c1
#
_cell.length_a   1.000
_cell.length_b   1.000
_cell.length_c   1.000
_cell.angle_alpha   90.00
_cell.angle_beta   90.00
_cell.angle_gamma   90.00
#
_symmetry.space_group_name_H-M   'P 1'
#
loop_
_entity.id
_entity.type
_entity.pdbx_description
1 polymer ?
#
loop_
_entity_poly.entity_id
_entity_poly.type
_entity_poly.pdbx_seq_one_letter_code
_entity_poly.pdbx_strand_id
1 'polypeptide(L)'
;MQTFFLHRYVSHSMFKMNKFWERFFFLITFFIQGSSFLNPAAYGMMHRKHHAYSDTEKDPHSPISFNSPIKFMLETFNFYSKTILNTKKIDLKNANLPQWKFIENLGESMMVRMGFIALYILVYYNYSTSPWQYILIPIHILMGPVHGFIVNWFGHKSGYRNFNELNDNSKNTLPIDLLMMGELYQNNHHKKPENPNFATRWFELDLGYIICLLMKKIKIIY
;
A
#
# COMPACT_ATOMS: atom_id res chain seq x y z
N MET A 1 -5.29 -2.78 -5.82
CA MET A 1 -4.70 -1.51 -6.27
C MET A 1 -3.50 -1.09 -5.43
N GLN A 2 -3.55 -1.31 -4.11
CA GLN A 2 -2.42 -0.93 -3.23
C GLN A 2 -1.13 -1.67 -3.62
N THR A 3 -1.16 -2.97 -3.79
CA THR A 3 0.00 -3.77 -4.19
C THR A 3 0.47 -3.51 -5.63
N PHE A 4 -0.45 -3.41 -6.60
CA PHE A 4 -0.08 -3.24 -8.01
C PHE A 4 0.32 -1.79 -8.33
N PHE A 5 -0.56 -0.81 -8.03
CA PHE A 5 -0.34 0.57 -8.45
C PHE A 5 0.50 1.35 -7.45
N LEU A 6 0.11 1.40 -6.16
CA LEU A 6 0.84 2.23 -5.19
C LEU A 6 2.20 1.64 -4.84
N HIS A 7 2.29 0.35 -4.60
CA HIS A 7 3.54 -0.27 -4.17
C HIS A 7 4.48 -0.53 -5.36
N ARG A 8 4.10 -1.40 -6.30
CA ARG A 8 5.00 -1.81 -7.38
C ARG A 8 5.28 -0.71 -8.40
N TYR A 9 4.24 0.03 -8.83
CA TYR A 9 4.43 1.08 -9.82
C TYR A 9 4.92 2.40 -9.22
N VAL A 10 4.17 2.99 -8.28
CA VAL A 10 4.48 4.32 -7.75
C VAL A 10 5.72 4.32 -6.88
N SER A 11 5.84 3.37 -5.93
CA SER A 11 6.96 3.36 -4.99
C SER A 11 8.24 2.88 -5.63
N HIS A 12 8.21 1.76 -6.35
CA HIS A 12 9.41 1.07 -6.83
C HIS A 12 9.66 1.18 -8.33
N SER A 13 8.69 1.65 -9.12
CA SER A 13 8.84 1.75 -10.59
C SER A 13 9.23 0.42 -11.26
N MET A 14 8.71 -0.71 -10.73
CA MET A 14 9.04 -2.07 -11.17
C MET A 14 8.65 -2.38 -12.61
N PHE A 15 7.79 -1.56 -13.19
CA PHE A 15 7.37 -1.62 -14.59
C PHE A 15 6.97 -0.22 -15.06
N LYS A 16 6.81 -0.08 -16.37
CA LYS A 16 6.35 1.16 -17.00
C LYS A 16 4.95 0.98 -17.58
N MET A 17 4.22 2.06 -17.71
CA MET A 17 2.95 2.12 -18.43
C MET A 17 2.81 3.48 -19.12
N ASN A 18 1.97 3.57 -20.15
CA ASN A 18 1.69 4.84 -20.79
C ASN A 18 0.79 5.72 -19.91
N LYS A 19 0.67 7.00 -20.27
CA LYS A 19 -0.06 7.99 -19.47
C LYS A 19 -1.55 7.70 -19.34
N PHE A 20 -2.17 7.07 -20.33
CA PHE A 20 -3.56 6.66 -20.28
C PHE A 20 -3.79 5.63 -19.16
N TRP A 21 -3.00 4.55 -19.12
CA TRP A 21 -3.11 3.52 -18.10
C TRP A 21 -2.71 4.03 -16.71
N GLU A 22 -1.72 4.92 -16.62
CA GLU A 22 -1.38 5.56 -15.34
C GLU A 22 -2.58 6.32 -14.77
N ARG A 23 -3.26 7.13 -15.61
CA ARG A 23 -4.47 7.87 -15.21
C ARG A 23 -5.63 6.94 -14.87
N PHE A 24 -5.82 5.89 -15.65
CA PHE A 24 -6.84 4.88 -15.39
C PHE A 24 -6.63 4.22 -14.02
N PHE A 25 -5.43 3.71 -13.72
CA PHE A 25 -5.15 3.09 -12.44
C PHE A 25 -5.17 4.08 -11.27
N PHE A 26 -4.78 5.32 -11.50
CA PHE A 26 -4.92 6.38 -10.51
C PHE A 26 -6.38 6.58 -10.12
N LEU A 27 -7.27 6.69 -11.12
CA LEU A 27 -8.70 6.87 -10.91
C LEU A 27 -9.35 5.63 -10.24
N ILE A 28 -9.01 4.43 -10.70
CA ILE A 28 -9.49 3.19 -10.09
C ILE A 28 -9.02 3.07 -8.64
N THR A 29 -7.79 3.48 -8.32
CA THR A 29 -7.28 3.51 -6.95
C THR A 29 -8.13 4.43 -6.08
N PHE A 30 -8.49 5.63 -6.57
CA PHE A 30 -9.38 6.55 -5.86
C PHE A 30 -10.73 5.90 -5.52
N PHE A 31 -11.39 5.27 -6.50
CA PHE A 31 -12.69 4.65 -6.26
C PHE A 31 -12.62 3.41 -5.35
N ILE A 32 -11.63 2.54 -5.55
CA ILE A 32 -11.50 1.30 -4.76
C ILE A 32 -11.11 1.60 -3.31
N GLN A 33 -10.20 2.55 -3.08
CA GLN A 33 -9.81 2.93 -1.72
C GLN A 33 -10.85 3.85 -1.05
N GLY A 34 -11.61 4.61 -1.83
CA GLY A 34 -12.73 5.43 -1.37
C GLY A 34 -12.38 6.32 -0.18
N SER A 35 -13.03 6.08 0.98
CA SER A 35 -12.78 6.87 2.21
C SER A 35 -11.35 6.79 2.72
N SER A 36 -10.63 5.71 2.42
CA SER A 36 -9.24 5.49 2.83
C SER A 36 -8.22 5.79 1.73
N PHE A 37 -8.58 6.61 0.73
CA PHE A 37 -7.69 6.95 -0.36
C PHE A 37 -6.32 7.43 0.14
N LEU A 38 -5.29 6.78 -0.37
CA LEU A 38 -3.90 7.12 -0.12
C LEU A 38 -3.36 7.91 -1.33
N ASN A 39 -2.90 9.13 -1.08
CA ASN A 39 -2.23 9.95 -2.10
C ASN A 39 -1.01 9.20 -2.65
N PRO A 40 -0.96 8.89 -3.96
CA PRO A 40 0.10 8.05 -4.51
C PRO A 40 1.50 8.62 -4.31
N ALA A 41 1.67 9.93 -4.47
CA ALA A 41 2.98 10.56 -4.28
C ALA A 41 3.43 10.50 -2.81
N ALA A 42 2.54 10.78 -1.86
CA ALA A 42 2.85 10.71 -0.43
C ALA A 42 3.16 9.26 0.00
N TYR A 43 2.38 8.29 -0.50
CA TYR A 43 2.63 6.87 -0.27
C TYR A 43 4.02 6.46 -0.80
N GLY A 44 4.33 6.79 -2.04
CA GLY A 44 5.62 6.46 -2.66
C GLY A 44 6.80 7.08 -1.92
N MET A 45 6.70 8.36 -1.53
CA MET A 45 7.76 9.03 -0.74
C MET A 45 7.98 8.36 0.61
N MET A 46 6.89 8.06 1.33
CA MET A 46 6.98 7.42 2.63
C MET A 46 7.58 6.02 2.53
N HIS A 47 7.15 5.24 1.54
CA HIS A 47 7.63 3.89 1.31
C HIS A 47 9.11 3.85 0.88
N ARG A 48 9.54 4.74 -0.02
CA ARG A 48 10.97 4.87 -0.39
C ARG A 48 11.84 5.25 0.81
N LYS A 49 11.31 6.10 1.70
CA LYS A 49 12.02 6.44 2.94
C LYS A 49 12.11 5.24 3.88
N HIS A 50 11.06 4.41 3.98
CA HIS A 50 11.09 3.17 4.73
C HIS A 50 12.21 2.24 4.22
N HIS A 51 12.30 1.99 2.93
CA HIS A 51 13.39 1.17 2.36
C HIS A 51 14.79 1.76 2.62
N ALA A 52 14.94 3.09 2.54
CA ALA A 52 16.22 3.75 2.77
C ALA A 52 16.70 3.68 4.23
N TYR A 53 15.78 3.57 5.19
CA TYR A 53 16.07 3.63 6.63
C TYR A 53 15.39 2.53 7.43
N SER A 54 15.07 1.40 6.79
CA SER A 54 14.27 0.33 7.36
C SER A 54 14.72 -0.07 8.77
N ASP A 55 13.75 -0.03 9.70
CA ASP A 55 13.91 -0.38 11.11
C ASP A 55 14.92 0.47 11.91
N THR A 56 15.26 1.65 11.40
CA THR A 56 16.02 2.65 12.13
C THR A 56 15.10 3.74 12.72
N GLU A 57 15.65 4.64 13.54
CA GLU A 57 14.90 5.79 14.10
C GLU A 57 14.36 6.75 13.02
N LYS A 58 14.91 6.72 11.82
CA LYS A 58 14.48 7.55 10.68
C LYS A 58 13.37 6.90 9.85
N ASP A 59 13.05 5.64 10.13
CA ASP A 59 12.00 4.92 9.43
C ASP A 59 10.61 5.47 9.80
N PRO A 60 9.80 5.92 8.83
CA PRO A 60 8.51 6.53 9.11
C PRO A 60 7.46 5.55 9.64
N HIS A 61 7.64 4.25 9.43
CA HIS A 61 6.66 3.24 9.83
C HIS A 61 7.28 1.89 10.19
N SER A 62 8.42 1.89 10.88
CA SER A 62 8.93 0.66 11.48
C SER A 62 8.13 0.28 12.74
N PRO A 63 7.60 -0.95 12.81
CA PRO A 63 6.93 -1.42 14.01
C PRO A 63 7.89 -1.79 15.15
N ILE A 64 9.20 -1.82 14.89
CA ILE A 64 10.21 -2.21 15.90
C ILE A 64 10.28 -1.18 17.02
N SER A 65 10.10 0.09 16.70
CA SER A 65 10.11 1.19 17.69
C SER A 65 8.85 1.26 18.56
N PHE A 66 7.85 0.39 18.31
CA PHE A 66 6.56 0.47 18.98
C PHE A 66 6.16 -0.86 19.63
N ASN A 67 5.72 -0.78 20.90
CA ASN A 67 5.13 -1.92 21.62
C ASN A 67 3.60 -2.02 21.41
N SER A 68 2.97 -0.97 20.88
CA SER A 68 1.52 -0.90 20.67
C SER A 68 1.18 -0.73 19.17
N PRO A 69 0.32 -1.60 18.62
CA PRO A 69 -0.21 -1.45 17.26
C PRO A 69 -0.91 -0.10 17.04
N ILE A 70 -1.67 0.36 18.03
CA ILE A 70 -2.40 1.64 17.96
C ILE A 70 -1.42 2.81 17.88
N LYS A 71 -0.39 2.83 18.74
CA LYS A 71 0.63 3.88 18.70
C LYS A 71 1.37 3.89 17.37
N PHE A 72 1.74 2.72 16.86
CA PHE A 72 2.34 2.57 15.53
C PHE A 72 1.45 3.17 14.44
N MET A 73 0.15 2.83 14.41
CA MET A 73 -0.79 3.37 13.41
C MET A 73 -0.93 4.88 13.50
N LEU A 74 -1.03 5.45 14.72
CA LEU A 74 -1.15 6.89 14.93
C LEU A 74 0.10 7.63 14.45
N GLU A 75 1.29 7.15 14.77
CA GLU A 75 2.54 7.78 14.32
C GLU A 75 2.74 7.65 12.80
N THR A 76 2.41 6.50 12.22
CA THR A 76 2.40 6.32 10.76
C THR A 76 1.44 7.30 10.10
N PHE A 77 0.24 7.48 10.65
CA PHE A 77 -0.74 8.44 10.13
C PHE A 77 -0.24 9.89 10.25
N ASN A 78 0.34 10.26 11.37
CA ASN A 78 0.94 11.59 11.58
C ASN A 78 2.05 11.86 10.56
N PHE A 79 2.93 10.88 10.35
CA PHE A 79 4.00 11.01 9.37
C PHE A 79 3.46 11.12 7.94
N TYR A 80 2.49 10.27 7.58
CA TYR A 80 1.82 10.31 6.29
C TYR A 80 1.15 11.66 6.03
N SER A 81 0.43 12.20 7.01
CA SER A 81 -0.23 13.51 6.89
C SER A 81 0.77 14.65 6.66
N LYS A 82 1.92 14.64 7.37
CA LYS A 82 3.02 15.58 7.11
C LYS A 82 3.62 15.40 5.72
N THR A 83 3.71 14.15 5.24
CA THR A 83 4.23 13.86 3.90
C THR A 83 3.31 14.41 2.81
N ILE A 84 1.98 14.31 2.95
CA ILE A 84 1.02 14.95 2.04
C ILE A 84 1.27 16.46 1.95
N LEU A 85 1.46 17.14 3.08
CA LEU A 85 1.74 18.58 3.07
C LEU A 85 3.07 18.91 2.37
N ASN A 86 4.06 18.03 2.49
CA ASN A 86 5.36 18.20 1.82
C ASN A 86 5.26 17.95 0.31
N THR A 87 4.46 16.98 -0.16
CA THR A 87 4.28 16.74 -1.60
C THR A 87 3.71 17.95 -2.34
N LYS A 88 2.95 18.81 -1.65
CA LYS A 88 2.40 20.05 -2.21
C LYS A 88 3.43 21.17 -2.40
N LYS A 89 4.59 21.06 -1.72
CA LYS A 89 5.66 22.07 -1.71
C LYS A 89 6.85 21.73 -2.61
N ILE A 90 6.98 20.48 -3.00
CA ILE A 90 8.15 19.96 -3.73
C ILE A 90 7.78 19.74 -5.20
N ASP A 91 8.70 20.02 -6.11
CA ASP A 91 8.57 19.57 -7.51
C ASP A 91 8.87 18.07 -7.58
N LEU A 92 7.81 17.28 -7.73
CA LEU A 92 7.89 15.81 -7.77
C LEU A 92 8.21 15.26 -9.17
N LYS A 93 8.41 16.10 -10.19
CA LYS A 93 8.77 15.65 -11.54
C LYS A 93 10.08 14.86 -11.55
N ASN A 94 11.07 15.32 -10.77
CA ASN A 94 12.36 14.66 -10.64
C ASN A 94 12.29 13.38 -9.79
N ALA A 95 11.24 13.18 -9.01
CA ALA A 95 11.07 12.00 -8.15
C ALA A 95 10.40 10.82 -8.87
N ASN A 96 10.02 10.99 -10.15
CA ASN A 96 9.27 9.98 -10.93
C ASN A 96 8.04 9.44 -10.17
N LEU A 97 7.27 10.36 -9.58
CA LEU A 97 6.04 10.05 -8.86
C LEU A 97 4.84 10.58 -9.66
N PRO A 98 3.86 9.72 -9.98
CA PRO A 98 2.67 10.15 -10.68
C PRO A 98 1.84 11.11 -9.82
N GLN A 99 1.34 12.17 -10.45
CA GLN A 99 0.51 13.17 -9.81
C GLN A 99 -0.75 13.44 -10.63
N TRP A 100 -1.86 13.58 -9.93
CA TRP A 100 -3.11 14.08 -10.50
C TRP A 100 -3.85 14.96 -9.48
N LYS A 101 -3.44 16.21 -9.38
CA LYS A 101 -3.91 17.17 -8.36
C LYS A 101 -5.43 17.20 -8.16
N PHE A 102 -6.20 17.07 -9.25
CA PHE A 102 -7.67 17.04 -9.15
C PHE A 102 -8.15 15.84 -8.33
N ILE A 103 -7.71 14.63 -8.65
CA ILE A 103 -8.10 13.40 -7.94
C ILE A 103 -7.50 13.36 -6.53
N GLU A 104 -6.27 13.84 -6.36
CA GLU A 104 -5.62 13.95 -5.05
C GLU A 104 -6.44 14.86 -4.12
N ASN A 105 -6.83 16.04 -4.58
CA ASN A 105 -7.65 16.97 -3.79
C ASN A 105 -9.03 16.38 -3.45
N LEU A 106 -9.67 15.65 -4.37
CA LEU A 106 -10.92 14.94 -4.10
C LEU A 106 -10.70 13.87 -3.02
N GLY A 107 -9.68 13.01 -3.16
CA GLY A 107 -9.39 11.94 -2.22
C GLY A 107 -8.92 12.42 -0.84
N GLU A 108 -8.36 13.62 -0.75
CA GLU A 108 -7.99 14.27 0.51
C GLU A 108 -9.16 15.04 1.15
N SER A 109 -10.24 15.34 0.39
CA SER A 109 -11.40 16.04 0.89
C SER A 109 -12.19 15.22 1.91
N MET A 110 -12.39 15.79 3.10
CA MET A 110 -13.21 15.14 4.13
C MET A 110 -14.65 14.93 3.66
N MET A 111 -15.23 15.86 2.90
CA MET A 111 -16.58 15.74 2.35
C MET A 111 -16.69 14.52 1.43
N VAL A 112 -15.73 14.30 0.55
CA VAL A 112 -15.71 13.15 -0.36
C VAL A 112 -15.54 11.84 0.43
N ARG A 113 -14.65 11.82 1.43
CA ARG A 113 -14.48 10.65 2.32
C ARG A 113 -15.76 10.31 3.08
N MET A 114 -16.45 11.31 3.61
CA MET A 114 -17.75 11.11 4.27
C MET A 114 -18.82 10.60 3.29
N GLY A 115 -18.80 11.07 2.03
CA GLY A 115 -19.66 10.54 0.97
C GLY A 115 -19.44 9.05 0.71
N PHE A 116 -18.18 8.60 0.65
CA PHE A 116 -17.87 7.15 0.55
C PHE A 116 -18.32 6.37 1.77
N ILE A 117 -18.12 6.91 2.99
CA ILE A 117 -18.60 6.26 4.22
C ILE A 117 -20.12 6.10 4.20
N ALA A 118 -20.86 7.16 3.82
CA ALA A 118 -22.31 7.11 3.69
C ALA A 118 -22.74 6.06 2.64
N LEU A 119 -22.02 5.99 1.51
CA LEU A 119 -22.28 4.97 0.48
C LEU A 119 -22.06 3.56 1.03
N TYR A 120 -20.99 3.30 1.78
CA TYR A 120 -20.74 1.98 2.39
C TYR A 120 -21.87 1.61 3.35
N ILE A 121 -22.25 2.53 4.25
CA ILE A 121 -23.37 2.30 5.19
C ILE A 121 -24.65 1.97 4.42
N LEU A 122 -24.95 2.72 3.34
CA LEU A 122 -26.13 2.49 2.51
C LEU A 122 -26.11 1.12 1.84
N VAL A 123 -24.95 0.69 1.30
CA VAL A 123 -24.79 -0.63 0.69
C VAL A 123 -25.02 -1.73 1.72
N TYR A 124 -24.38 -1.64 2.90
CA TYR A 124 -24.60 -2.62 3.95
C TYR A 124 -26.02 -2.64 4.45
N TYR A 125 -26.65 -1.48 4.63
CA TYR A 125 -28.05 -1.38 5.06
C TYR A 125 -29.02 -2.10 4.10
N ASN A 126 -28.81 -1.94 2.78
CA ASN A 126 -29.72 -2.51 1.78
C ASN A 126 -29.43 -3.98 1.42
N TYR A 127 -28.18 -4.44 1.54
CA TYR A 127 -27.75 -5.74 1.02
C TYR A 127 -27.22 -6.70 2.07
N SER A 128 -27.07 -6.30 3.33
CA SER A 128 -26.65 -7.23 4.38
C SER A 128 -27.73 -8.25 4.66
N THR A 129 -27.34 -9.51 4.62
CA THR A 129 -28.19 -10.66 4.95
C THR A 129 -28.02 -11.13 6.39
N SER A 130 -27.02 -10.58 7.11
CA SER A 130 -26.69 -10.91 8.49
C SER A 130 -26.10 -9.71 9.23
N PRO A 131 -26.47 -9.47 10.51
CA PRO A 131 -25.90 -8.40 11.33
C PRO A 131 -24.38 -8.42 11.44
N TRP A 132 -23.74 -9.59 11.36
CA TRP A 132 -22.30 -9.74 11.41
C TRP A 132 -21.56 -9.03 10.26
N GLN A 133 -22.22 -8.81 9.13
CA GLN A 133 -21.63 -8.10 8.00
C GLN A 133 -21.33 -6.63 8.31
N TYR A 134 -22.03 -6.00 9.25
CA TYR A 134 -21.75 -4.62 9.66
C TYR A 134 -20.36 -4.44 10.28
N ILE A 135 -19.74 -5.49 10.81
CA ILE A 135 -18.35 -5.44 11.32
C ILE A 135 -17.33 -5.13 10.22
N LEU A 136 -17.69 -5.33 8.94
CA LEU A 136 -16.85 -5.01 7.80
C LEU A 136 -16.84 -3.52 7.47
N ILE A 137 -17.81 -2.73 7.94
CA ILE A 137 -17.88 -1.28 7.65
C ILE A 137 -16.60 -0.55 8.12
N PRO A 138 -16.16 -0.65 9.38
CA PRO A 138 -14.91 0.00 9.79
C PRO A 138 -13.69 -0.50 9.03
N ILE A 139 -13.65 -1.77 8.60
CA ILE A 139 -12.57 -2.31 7.77
C ILE A 139 -12.58 -1.63 6.40
N HIS A 140 -13.74 -1.48 5.74
CA HIS A 140 -13.86 -0.76 4.47
C HIS A 140 -13.48 0.71 4.60
N ILE A 141 -13.90 1.37 5.69
CA ILE A 141 -13.56 2.78 5.96
C ILE A 141 -12.05 2.99 6.05
N LEU A 142 -11.32 2.02 6.60
CA LEU A 142 -9.88 2.09 6.90
C LEU A 142 -9.04 1.12 6.06
N MET A 143 -9.55 0.62 4.93
CA MET A 143 -8.90 -0.43 4.14
C MET A 143 -7.44 -0.13 3.81
N GLY A 144 -7.13 1.09 3.36
CA GLY A 144 -5.76 1.49 3.03
C GLY A 144 -4.81 1.43 4.23
N PRO A 145 -5.10 2.14 5.35
CA PRO A 145 -4.31 2.06 6.59
C PRO A 145 -4.23 0.66 7.19
N VAL A 146 -5.34 -0.11 7.19
CA VAL A 146 -5.36 -1.48 7.73
C VAL A 146 -4.46 -2.40 6.93
N HIS A 147 -4.52 -2.33 5.60
CA HIS A 147 -3.61 -3.10 4.74
C HIS A 147 -2.15 -2.74 5.01
N GLY A 148 -1.83 -1.44 5.04
CA GLY A 148 -0.47 -0.97 5.36
C GLY A 148 -0.01 -1.41 6.75
N PHE A 149 -0.91 -1.38 7.75
CA PHE A 149 -0.62 -1.89 9.09
C PHE A 149 -0.26 -3.38 9.07
N ILE A 150 -1.08 -4.23 8.44
CA ILE A 150 -0.85 -5.67 8.38
C ILE A 150 0.52 -5.96 7.75
N VAL A 151 0.80 -5.35 6.61
CA VAL A 151 2.04 -5.58 5.86
C VAL A 151 3.27 -5.16 6.67
N ASN A 152 3.28 -3.95 7.23
CA ASN A 152 4.46 -3.46 7.96
C ASN A 152 4.59 -4.08 9.35
N TRP A 153 3.49 -4.19 10.11
CA TRP A 153 3.55 -4.72 11.46
C TRP A 153 3.99 -6.18 11.47
N PHE A 154 3.29 -7.03 10.74
CA PHE A 154 3.63 -8.46 10.70
C PHE A 154 4.88 -8.73 9.86
N GLY A 155 5.04 -8.04 8.74
CA GLY A 155 6.20 -8.18 7.86
C GLY A 155 7.55 -7.82 8.47
N HIS A 156 7.59 -7.13 9.63
CA HIS A 156 8.82 -6.84 10.36
C HIS A 156 8.88 -7.48 11.77
N LYS A 157 7.79 -8.08 12.26
CA LYS A 157 7.77 -8.71 13.60
C LYS A 157 7.67 -10.23 13.56
N SER A 158 6.99 -10.80 12.56
CA SER A 158 6.60 -12.20 12.60
C SER A 158 6.87 -12.92 11.29
N GLY A 159 7.43 -14.13 11.34
CA GLY A 159 7.64 -14.95 10.17
C GLY A 159 9.07 -15.47 10.02
N TYR A 160 9.34 -16.03 8.86
CA TYR A 160 10.64 -16.58 8.48
C TYR A 160 11.44 -15.61 7.61
N ARG A 161 12.71 -15.88 7.41
CA ARG A 161 13.60 -15.14 6.51
C ARG A 161 14.21 -16.08 5.48
N ASN A 162 14.24 -15.63 4.24
CA ASN A 162 15.01 -16.26 3.17
C ASN A 162 16.42 -15.64 3.07
N PHE A 163 16.56 -14.36 3.45
CA PHE A 163 17.77 -13.56 3.37
C PHE A 163 18.11 -13.02 4.76
N ASN A 164 18.98 -13.74 5.48
CA ASN A 164 19.39 -13.38 6.84
C ASN A 164 20.44 -12.29 6.91
N GLU A 165 21.07 -11.97 5.78
CA GLU A 165 22.12 -10.95 5.65
C GLU A 165 21.60 -9.52 5.63
N LEU A 166 20.29 -9.30 5.56
CA LEU A 166 19.72 -7.96 5.63
C LEU A 166 19.80 -7.42 7.06
N ASN A 167 20.19 -6.14 7.18
CA ASN A 167 20.33 -5.45 8.47
C ASN A 167 19.00 -4.93 9.04
N ASP A 168 17.88 -5.19 8.37
CA ASP A 168 16.54 -4.91 8.87
C ASP A 168 15.89 -6.13 9.53
N ASN A 169 14.67 -5.95 10.06
CA ASN A 169 13.90 -7.02 10.69
C ASN A 169 12.84 -7.62 9.74
N SER A 170 12.91 -7.32 8.44
CA SER A 170 11.95 -7.82 7.47
C SER A 170 11.83 -9.34 7.49
N LYS A 171 10.60 -9.83 7.40
CA LYS A 171 10.25 -11.26 7.45
C LYS A 171 9.19 -11.59 6.42
N ASN A 172 9.09 -12.85 6.08
CA ASN A 172 8.01 -13.41 5.30
C ASN A 172 6.99 -13.98 6.30
N THR A 173 5.85 -13.32 6.45
CA THR A 173 4.91 -13.59 7.55
C THR A 173 4.18 -14.92 7.38
N LEU A 174 3.79 -15.24 6.15
CA LEU A 174 3.05 -16.47 5.82
C LEU A 174 3.76 -17.24 4.69
N PRO A 175 3.72 -18.57 4.72
CA PRO A 175 4.26 -19.38 3.61
C PRO A 175 3.43 -19.21 2.32
N ILE A 176 2.13 -18.91 2.41
CA ILE A 176 1.24 -18.63 1.29
C ILE A 176 0.45 -17.36 1.60
N ASP A 177 0.65 -16.32 0.81
CA ASP A 177 -0.01 -15.03 0.97
C ASP A 177 -1.05 -14.78 -0.14
N LEU A 178 -2.28 -15.23 0.11
CA LEU A 178 -3.40 -14.98 -0.80
C LEU A 178 -4.07 -13.62 -0.56
N LEU A 179 -4.23 -13.22 0.70
CA LEU A 179 -5.04 -12.06 1.07
C LEU A 179 -4.31 -10.74 0.83
N MET A 180 -3.01 -10.69 1.10
CA MET A 180 -2.18 -9.50 0.86
C MET A 180 -1.45 -9.54 -0.48
N MET A 181 -1.71 -10.58 -1.30
CA MET A 181 -1.27 -10.67 -2.69
C MET A 181 0.26 -10.62 -2.85
N GLY A 182 0.99 -11.30 -1.95
CA GLY A 182 2.45 -11.35 -1.93
C GLY A 182 3.12 -10.28 -1.07
N GLU A 183 2.39 -9.29 -0.57
CA GLU A 183 2.96 -8.19 0.22
C GLU A 183 3.55 -8.65 1.57
N LEU A 184 3.15 -9.83 2.08
CA LEU A 184 3.70 -10.39 3.31
C LEU A 184 5.05 -11.11 3.12
N TYR A 185 5.62 -11.13 1.92
CA TYR A 185 6.99 -11.57 1.66
C TYR A 185 8.00 -10.41 1.80
N GLN A 186 7.95 -9.71 2.94
CA GLN A 186 8.73 -8.48 3.13
C GLN A 186 10.24 -8.72 3.09
N ASN A 187 10.75 -9.83 3.65
CA ASN A 187 12.20 -10.13 3.58
C ASN A 187 12.68 -10.36 2.14
N ASN A 188 11.87 -11.01 1.31
CA ASN A 188 12.19 -11.19 -0.10
C ASN A 188 12.16 -9.86 -0.85
N HIS A 189 11.15 -9.03 -0.57
CA HIS A 189 10.97 -7.72 -1.18
C HIS A 189 12.09 -6.75 -0.79
N HIS A 190 12.46 -6.66 0.48
CA HIS A 190 13.56 -5.82 0.95
C HIS A 190 14.91 -6.22 0.35
N LYS A 191 15.12 -7.51 0.07
CA LYS A 191 16.32 -7.99 -0.63
C LYS A 191 16.38 -7.55 -2.08
N LYS A 192 15.22 -7.52 -2.77
CA LYS A 192 15.11 -7.21 -4.21
C LYS A 192 13.96 -6.23 -4.46
N PRO A 193 14.08 -4.96 -4.01
CA PRO A 193 12.98 -4.01 -4.01
C PRO A 193 12.47 -3.63 -5.41
N GLU A 194 13.26 -3.86 -6.46
CA GLU A 194 12.85 -3.59 -7.85
C GLU A 194 12.24 -4.81 -8.56
N ASN A 195 12.27 -5.99 -7.93
CA ASN A 195 11.71 -7.19 -8.53
C ASN A 195 10.19 -7.23 -8.32
N PRO A 196 9.37 -7.28 -9.38
CA PRO A 196 7.92 -7.37 -9.23
C PRO A 196 7.42 -8.68 -8.63
N ASN A 197 8.24 -9.74 -8.63
CA ASN A 197 7.93 -11.02 -7.99
C ASN A 197 8.56 -11.09 -6.61
N PHE A 198 7.73 -11.11 -5.57
CA PHE A 198 8.18 -11.24 -4.19
C PHE A 198 8.33 -12.69 -3.75
N ALA A 199 7.78 -13.66 -4.51
CA ALA A 199 8.01 -15.07 -4.25
C ALA A 199 9.46 -15.47 -4.62
N THR A 200 10.10 -16.23 -3.73
CA THR A 200 11.47 -16.74 -3.91
C THR A 200 11.49 -18.27 -3.83
N ARG A 201 10.71 -18.87 -2.94
CA ARG A 201 10.63 -20.31 -2.77
C ARG A 201 9.46 -20.91 -3.55
N TRP A 202 9.52 -22.19 -3.87
CA TRP A 202 8.53 -22.88 -4.68
C TRP A 202 7.10 -22.88 -4.10
N PHE A 203 6.96 -22.73 -2.78
CA PHE A 203 5.65 -22.69 -2.09
C PHE A 203 5.12 -21.27 -1.89
N GLU A 204 5.93 -20.25 -2.13
CA GLU A 204 5.50 -18.84 -2.04
C GLU A 204 4.70 -18.48 -3.28
N LEU A 205 3.53 -17.92 -3.09
CA LEU A 205 2.64 -17.51 -4.17
C LEU A 205 2.39 -16.00 -4.13
N ASP A 206 2.86 -15.28 -5.13
CA ASP A 206 2.65 -13.85 -5.30
C ASP A 206 1.56 -13.57 -6.35
N LEU A 207 0.32 -13.38 -5.88
CA LEU A 207 -0.81 -13.04 -6.76
C LEU A 207 -0.65 -11.65 -7.39
N GLY A 208 0.01 -10.72 -6.71
CA GLY A 208 0.33 -9.40 -7.26
C GLY A 208 1.24 -9.50 -8.48
N TYR A 209 2.20 -10.40 -8.45
CA TYR A 209 3.05 -10.69 -9.63
C TYR A 209 2.27 -11.35 -10.77
N ILE A 210 1.36 -12.28 -10.47
CA ILE A 210 0.49 -12.88 -11.50
C ILE A 210 -0.31 -11.80 -12.22
N ILE A 211 -0.84 -10.79 -11.49
CA ILE A 211 -1.49 -9.64 -12.10
C ILE A 211 -0.52 -8.86 -13.00
N CYS A 212 0.72 -8.63 -12.57
CA CYS A 212 1.72 -7.98 -13.41
C CYS A 212 1.97 -8.75 -14.72
N LEU A 213 2.07 -10.08 -14.66
CA LEU A 213 2.22 -10.92 -15.87
C LEU A 213 1.02 -10.79 -16.81
N LEU A 214 -0.20 -10.81 -16.28
CA LEU A 214 -1.42 -10.63 -17.09
C LEU A 214 -1.45 -9.25 -17.74
N MET A 215 -1.15 -8.17 -16.99
CA MET A 215 -1.10 -6.81 -17.52
C MET A 215 0.00 -6.65 -18.59
N LYS A 216 1.13 -7.32 -18.42
CA LYS A 216 2.19 -7.37 -19.44
C LYS A 216 1.76 -8.11 -20.69
N LYS A 217 1.09 -9.27 -20.54
CA LYS A 217 0.58 -10.05 -21.66
C LYS A 217 -0.40 -9.25 -22.54
N ILE A 218 -1.26 -8.45 -21.93
CA ILE A 218 -2.21 -7.58 -22.66
C ILE A 218 -1.64 -6.19 -22.99
N LYS A 219 -0.32 -6.00 -22.83
CA LYS A 219 0.44 -4.80 -23.20
C LYS A 219 -0.01 -3.51 -22.49
N ILE A 220 -0.54 -3.62 -21.28
CA ILE A 220 -0.86 -2.49 -20.41
C ILE A 220 0.41 -1.97 -19.73
N ILE A 221 1.28 -2.89 -19.32
CA ILE A 221 2.60 -2.56 -18.75
C ILE A 221 3.74 -3.17 -19.60
N TYR A 222 4.94 -2.62 -19.46
CA TYR A 222 6.15 -3.06 -20.16
C TYR A 222 7.40 -2.80 -19.30
#